data_b72d6bc40f9a8cfa0def0f742ef72d53
#
_entry.id   b72d6bc40f9a8cfa0def0f742ef72d53
#
_cell.length_a   1.000
_cell.length_b   1.000
_cell.length_c   1.000
_cell.angle_alpha   90.00
_cell.angle_beta   90.00
_cell.angle_gamma   90.00
#
_symmetry.space_group_name_H-M   'P 1'
#
loop_
_entity.id
_entity.type
_entity.pdbx_description
1 polymer ?
#
loop_
_entity_poly.entity_id
_entity_poly.type
_entity_poly.pdbx_seq_one_letter_code
_entity_poly.pdbx_strand_id
1 'polypeptide(L)'
;MIVAMTLAEAEDAVRDMLAGNAFGDAGSRVVIEEFLDGEEASFIVMVDGKNVLPMATSQDHKRVGDGDSGPNTGGMGAYSPAPVVTTEVHQRVMDLVIWPTVRGMADEGNVYTGFLYAGLMIDKAGNPKVIEFNCRFGDPETQPVMLRLQSSLVLLVEAALAQALDKIEAQWDPRPSLGIVLAAGGYPGDYAKGAVIEGLDAAAQLEGKIFHAGTALQDERVVTSGGRVLCATALGDSVGNAQENAYALAAKVDWQGCFYRKDIGYRAIARERGEDQE
;
A
#
# COMPACT_ATOMS: atom_id res chain seq x y z
N MET A 1 -15.54 1.18 3.51
CA MET A 1 -15.87 -0.24 3.72
C MET A 1 -16.11 -0.47 5.21
N ILE A 2 -17.15 -1.23 5.56
CA ILE A 2 -17.43 -1.67 6.94
C ILE A 2 -17.36 -3.19 6.96
N VAL A 3 -16.61 -3.74 7.92
CA VAL A 3 -16.56 -5.18 8.17
C VAL A 3 -17.53 -5.44 9.33
N ALA A 4 -18.55 -6.26 9.09
CA ALA A 4 -19.53 -6.65 10.08
C ALA A 4 -19.30 -8.11 10.47
N MET A 5 -19.15 -8.36 11.77
CA MET A 5 -18.90 -9.71 12.31
C MET A 5 -20.19 -10.41 12.75
N THR A 6 -21.30 -9.67 12.83
CA THR A 6 -22.62 -10.21 13.16
C THR A 6 -23.67 -9.69 12.18
N LEU A 7 -24.80 -10.42 12.07
CA LEU A 7 -25.91 -10.00 11.23
C LEU A 7 -26.49 -8.66 11.67
N ALA A 8 -26.57 -8.39 12.97
CA ALA A 8 -27.07 -7.13 13.51
C ALA A 8 -26.17 -5.96 13.10
N GLU A 9 -24.84 -6.11 13.20
CA GLU A 9 -23.89 -5.10 12.73
C GLU A 9 -24.01 -4.85 11.21
N ALA A 10 -24.22 -5.91 10.43
CA ALA A 10 -24.39 -5.78 8.98
C ALA A 10 -25.68 -5.02 8.63
N GLU A 11 -26.80 -5.35 9.30
CA GLU A 11 -28.06 -4.64 9.09
C GLU A 11 -27.98 -3.15 9.49
N ASP A 12 -27.33 -2.86 10.60
CA ASP A 12 -27.14 -1.48 11.08
C ASP A 12 -26.24 -0.69 10.13
N ALA A 13 -25.14 -1.30 9.65
CA ALA A 13 -24.26 -0.68 8.68
C ALA A 13 -24.97 -0.37 7.36
N VAL A 14 -25.76 -1.32 6.81
CA VAL A 14 -26.53 -1.10 5.57
C VAL A 14 -27.57 -0.01 5.78
N ARG A 15 -28.27 0.00 6.92
CA ARG A 15 -29.29 1.00 7.24
C ARG A 15 -28.68 2.40 7.35
N ASP A 16 -27.53 2.53 8.01
CA ASP A 16 -26.81 3.81 8.15
C ASP A 16 -26.30 4.34 6.81
N MET A 17 -25.71 3.47 5.96
CA MET A 17 -25.25 3.83 4.62
C MET A 17 -26.39 4.34 3.74
N LEU A 18 -27.52 3.58 3.68
CA LEU A 18 -28.66 3.92 2.83
C LEU A 18 -29.41 5.15 3.32
N ALA A 19 -29.36 5.47 4.63
CA ALA A 19 -29.92 6.70 5.18
C ALA A 19 -29.09 7.96 4.87
N GLY A 20 -27.90 7.80 4.23
CA GLY A 20 -27.01 8.92 3.87
C GLY A 20 -26.24 9.53 5.04
N ASN A 21 -26.24 8.86 6.20
CA ASN A 21 -25.62 9.41 7.41
C ASN A 21 -24.09 9.41 7.36
N ALA A 22 -23.50 8.27 6.91
CA ALA A 22 -22.04 8.09 6.94
C ALA A 22 -21.34 8.49 5.63
N PHE A 23 -22.03 8.33 4.47
CA PHE A 23 -21.40 8.45 3.14
C PHE A 23 -22.16 9.37 2.17
N GLY A 24 -23.17 10.10 2.63
CA GLY A 24 -23.98 11.00 1.78
C GLY A 24 -24.54 10.28 0.55
N ASP A 25 -24.49 10.92 -0.62
CA ASP A 25 -25.02 10.37 -1.88
C ASP A 25 -24.33 9.08 -2.33
N ALA A 26 -23.07 8.85 -1.93
CA ALA A 26 -22.35 7.61 -2.21
C ALA A 26 -22.98 6.38 -1.53
N GLY A 27 -23.70 6.59 -0.43
CA GLY A 27 -24.45 5.55 0.29
C GLY A 27 -25.76 5.12 -0.37
N SER A 28 -26.16 5.72 -1.50
CA SER A 28 -27.45 5.40 -2.18
C SER A 28 -27.52 3.97 -2.71
N ARG A 29 -26.39 3.32 -2.90
CA ARG A 29 -26.27 1.88 -3.20
C ARG A 29 -25.14 1.27 -2.41
N VAL A 30 -25.35 0.05 -1.90
CA VAL A 30 -24.36 -0.73 -1.15
C VAL A 30 -24.08 -2.05 -1.86
N VAL A 31 -22.85 -2.51 -1.76
CA VAL A 31 -22.43 -3.88 -2.15
C VAL A 31 -22.21 -4.66 -0.86
N ILE A 32 -22.80 -5.86 -0.79
CA ILE A 32 -22.61 -6.76 0.34
C ILE A 32 -21.79 -7.94 -0.19
N GLU A 33 -20.64 -8.16 0.41
CA GLU A 33 -19.68 -9.17 0.00
C GLU A 33 -19.46 -10.18 1.12
N GLU A 34 -18.91 -11.34 0.79
CA GLU A 34 -18.50 -12.31 1.78
C GLU A 34 -17.38 -11.75 2.67
N PHE A 35 -17.34 -12.18 3.93
CA PHE A 35 -16.18 -11.93 4.78
C PHE A 35 -14.99 -12.75 4.28
N LEU A 36 -13.87 -12.09 4.00
CA LEU A 36 -12.64 -12.73 3.56
C LEU A 36 -11.69 -12.87 4.76
N ASP A 37 -11.27 -14.11 5.03
CA ASP A 37 -10.27 -14.43 6.05
C ASP A 37 -8.94 -14.77 5.40
N GLY A 38 -7.85 -14.16 5.88
CA GLY A 38 -6.52 -14.34 5.32
C GLY A 38 -5.59 -13.17 5.59
N GLU A 39 -4.52 -13.08 4.81
CA GLU A 39 -3.59 -11.95 4.82
C GLU A 39 -3.81 -11.08 3.57
N GLU A 40 -3.93 -9.77 3.80
CA GLU A 40 -3.99 -8.81 2.69
C GLU A 40 -2.63 -8.70 2.00
N ALA A 41 -2.63 -8.62 0.67
CA ALA A 41 -1.47 -8.37 -0.15
C ALA A 41 -1.80 -7.43 -1.31
N SER A 42 -0.83 -6.58 -1.64
CA SER A 42 -0.90 -5.68 -2.79
C SER A 42 -0.11 -6.27 -3.94
N PHE A 43 -0.81 -6.62 -5.01
CA PHE A 43 -0.23 -7.18 -6.23
C PHE A 43 -0.38 -6.16 -7.36
N ILE A 44 0.73 -5.55 -7.75
CA ILE A 44 0.76 -4.47 -8.73
C ILE A 44 1.41 -4.98 -10.00
N VAL A 45 0.79 -4.67 -11.13
CA VAL A 45 1.35 -4.99 -12.45
C VAL A 45 1.31 -3.75 -13.36
N MET A 46 2.27 -3.66 -14.27
CA MET A 46 2.20 -2.76 -15.42
C MET A 46 1.57 -3.53 -16.59
N VAL A 47 0.63 -2.92 -17.27
CA VAL A 47 -0.12 -3.50 -18.39
C VAL A 47 0.04 -2.62 -19.61
N ASP A 48 0.21 -3.19 -20.80
CA ASP A 48 0.36 -2.48 -22.08
C ASP A 48 -0.80 -2.74 -23.06
N GLY A 49 -1.89 -3.28 -22.55
CA GLY A 49 -3.06 -3.68 -23.36
C GLY A 49 -3.12 -5.17 -23.64
N LYS A 50 -1.96 -5.85 -23.75
CA LYS A 50 -1.88 -7.30 -24.05
C LYS A 50 -0.84 -8.04 -23.20
N ASN A 51 0.23 -7.36 -22.80
CA ASN A 51 1.29 -7.92 -21.98
C ASN A 51 1.21 -7.37 -20.56
N VAL A 52 1.76 -8.11 -19.62
CA VAL A 52 1.78 -7.76 -18.19
C VAL A 52 3.19 -7.91 -17.65
N LEU A 53 3.67 -6.88 -16.97
CA LEU A 53 4.92 -6.91 -16.23
C LEU A 53 4.61 -6.79 -14.72
N PRO A 54 4.75 -7.86 -13.93
CA PRO A 54 4.57 -7.79 -12.49
C PRO A 54 5.62 -6.88 -11.85
N MET A 55 5.16 -6.04 -10.91
CA MET A 55 6.02 -5.27 -10.02
C MET A 55 6.34 -6.07 -8.76
N ALA A 56 7.25 -5.58 -7.91
CA ALA A 56 7.48 -6.21 -6.62
C ALA A 56 6.21 -6.16 -5.77
N THR A 57 5.90 -7.27 -5.08
CA THR A 57 4.73 -7.39 -4.20
C THR A 57 4.95 -6.58 -2.91
N SER A 58 3.86 -6.23 -2.24
CA SER A 58 3.89 -5.50 -0.98
C SER A 58 2.71 -5.85 -0.07
N GLN A 59 2.83 -5.53 1.20
CA GLN A 59 1.74 -5.57 2.17
C GLN A 59 1.68 -4.24 2.91
N ASP A 60 0.48 -3.69 3.06
CA ASP A 60 0.24 -2.45 3.80
C ASP A 60 -0.41 -2.70 5.17
N HIS A 61 -0.40 -1.67 6.01
CA HIS A 61 -1.06 -1.64 7.31
C HIS A 61 -2.16 -0.58 7.29
N LYS A 62 -3.42 -1.00 7.14
CA LYS A 62 -4.57 -0.10 6.93
C LYS A 62 -5.11 0.54 8.21
N ARG A 63 -4.96 -0.10 9.37
CA ARG A 63 -5.43 0.44 10.64
C ARG A 63 -4.53 1.55 11.15
N VAL A 64 -5.13 2.57 11.76
CA VAL A 64 -4.42 3.77 12.23
C VAL A 64 -3.47 3.51 13.39
N GLY A 65 -3.81 2.58 14.28
CA GLY A 65 -3.10 2.30 15.52
C GLY A 65 -2.34 0.98 15.52
N ASP A 66 -1.39 0.86 16.44
CA ASP A 66 -0.62 -0.36 16.69
C ASP A 66 -1.55 -1.53 17.01
N GLY A 67 -1.10 -2.76 16.68
CA GLY A 67 -1.89 -3.96 16.85
C GLY A 67 -3.14 -3.99 15.96
N ASP A 68 -3.11 -3.33 14.81
CA ASP A 68 -4.23 -3.18 13.87
C ASP A 68 -5.50 -2.67 14.55
N SER A 69 -5.36 -1.67 15.40
CA SER A 69 -6.45 -1.05 16.15
C SER A 69 -6.97 0.24 15.51
N GLY A 70 -8.19 0.65 15.87
CA GLY A 70 -8.81 1.89 15.39
C GLY A 70 -9.38 1.78 13.97
N PRO A 71 -9.75 2.91 13.34
CA PRO A 71 -10.35 2.95 12.02
C PRO A 71 -9.36 2.59 10.90
N ASN A 72 -9.89 2.17 9.75
CA ASN A 72 -9.13 2.04 8.51
C ASN A 72 -8.68 3.41 8.00
N THR A 73 -7.52 3.42 7.36
CA THR A 73 -6.90 4.60 6.75
C THR A 73 -6.55 4.30 5.29
N GLY A 74 -5.87 5.22 4.63
CA GLY A 74 -5.25 4.97 3.33
C GLY A 74 -3.95 4.15 3.40
N GLY A 75 -3.56 3.66 4.58
CA GLY A 75 -2.32 2.92 4.85
C GLY A 75 -1.35 3.72 5.72
N MET A 76 -0.86 3.09 6.79
CA MET A 76 0.07 3.68 7.78
C MET A 76 1.51 3.24 7.54
N GLY A 77 1.74 2.41 6.56
CA GLY A 77 3.04 1.90 6.15
C GLY A 77 2.90 0.64 5.34
N ALA A 78 3.97 0.28 4.65
CA ALA A 78 4.01 -0.93 3.83
C ALA A 78 5.43 -1.48 3.74
N TYR A 79 5.55 -2.74 3.37
CA TYR A 79 6.84 -3.36 3.11
C TYR A 79 6.79 -4.19 1.82
N SER A 80 7.95 -4.40 1.22
CA SER A 80 8.15 -5.16 -0.02
C SER A 80 9.43 -6.01 0.10
N PRO A 81 9.44 -7.29 -0.31
CA PRO A 81 8.31 -8.03 -0.89
C PRO A 81 7.27 -8.45 0.16
N ALA A 82 6.10 -8.93 -0.29
CA ALA A 82 5.09 -9.55 0.55
C ALA A 82 5.42 -11.03 0.77
N PRO A 83 5.78 -11.50 1.98
CA PRO A 83 6.14 -12.91 2.19
C PRO A 83 4.98 -13.89 1.97
N VAL A 84 3.74 -13.44 2.13
CA VAL A 84 2.54 -14.25 1.86
C VAL A 84 2.38 -14.58 0.37
N VAL A 85 2.96 -13.78 -0.53
CA VAL A 85 2.93 -14.01 -1.96
C VAL A 85 4.15 -14.87 -2.35
N THR A 86 4.05 -16.17 -2.07
CA THR A 86 5.03 -17.16 -2.53
C THR A 86 5.03 -17.27 -4.05
N THR A 87 5.97 -18.02 -4.63
CA THR A 87 6.00 -18.28 -6.07
C THR A 87 4.70 -18.92 -6.57
N GLU A 88 4.13 -19.85 -5.81
CA GLU A 88 2.87 -20.52 -6.14
C GLU A 88 1.68 -19.57 -6.06
N VAL A 89 1.63 -18.72 -5.03
CA VAL A 89 0.60 -17.68 -4.89
C VAL A 89 0.71 -16.66 -6.01
N HIS A 90 1.94 -16.22 -6.33
CA HIS A 90 2.17 -15.31 -7.46
C HIS A 90 1.60 -15.87 -8.77
N GLN A 91 1.89 -17.14 -9.08
CA GLN A 91 1.37 -17.78 -10.29
C GLN A 91 -0.16 -17.86 -10.27
N ARG A 92 -0.77 -18.24 -9.12
CA ARG A 92 -2.23 -18.25 -8.98
C ARG A 92 -2.85 -16.88 -9.19
N VAL A 93 -2.23 -15.82 -8.66
CA VAL A 93 -2.71 -14.44 -8.87
C VAL A 93 -2.65 -14.06 -10.35
N MET A 94 -1.55 -14.39 -11.04
CA MET A 94 -1.44 -14.13 -12.47
C MET A 94 -2.52 -14.86 -13.25
N ASP A 95 -2.74 -16.16 -12.97
CA ASP A 95 -3.64 -17.01 -13.75
C ASP A 95 -5.13 -16.76 -13.44
N LEU A 96 -5.46 -16.50 -12.16
CA LEU A 96 -6.86 -16.42 -11.72
C LEU A 96 -7.38 -14.98 -11.60
N VAL A 97 -6.48 -13.99 -11.49
CA VAL A 97 -6.87 -12.59 -11.27
C VAL A 97 -6.39 -11.70 -12.41
N ILE A 98 -5.07 -11.60 -12.62
CA ILE A 98 -4.51 -10.58 -13.51
C ILE A 98 -4.86 -10.84 -14.98
N TRP A 99 -4.52 -12.04 -15.50
CA TRP A 99 -4.80 -12.35 -16.90
C TRP A 99 -6.29 -12.35 -17.24
N PRO A 100 -7.20 -12.92 -16.41
CA PRO A 100 -8.63 -12.80 -16.66
C PRO A 100 -9.13 -11.36 -16.68
N THR A 101 -8.64 -10.50 -15.78
CA THR A 101 -9.03 -9.09 -15.73
C THR A 101 -8.57 -8.34 -16.98
N VAL A 102 -7.29 -8.47 -17.37
CA VAL A 102 -6.75 -7.77 -18.54
C VAL A 102 -7.45 -8.21 -19.84
N ARG A 103 -7.67 -9.52 -19.99
CA ARG A 103 -8.36 -10.07 -21.16
C ARG A 103 -9.85 -9.69 -21.17
N GLY A 104 -10.54 -9.81 -20.05
CA GLY A 104 -11.95 -9.46 -19.93
C GLY A 104 -12.20 -7.99 -20.26
N MET A 105 -11.35 -7.08 -19.79
CA MET A 105 -11.40 -5.66 -20.15
C MET A 105 -11.24 -5.46 -21.67
N ALA A 106 -10.31 -6.16 -22.29
CA ALA A 106 -10.08 -6.07 -23.73
C ALA A 106 -11.28 -6.63 -24.52
N ASP A 107 -11.85 -7.77 -24.10
CA ASP A 107 -13.01 -8.41 -24.73
C ASP A 107 -14.26 -7.51 -24.66
N GLU A 108 -14.39 -6.70 -23.60
CA GLU A 108 -15.44 -5.69 -23.45
C GLU A 108 -15.14 -4.38 -24.21
N GLY A 109 -14.05 -4.30 -24.95
CA GLY A 109 -13.65 -3.12 -25.72
C GLY A 109 -12.92 -2.05 -24.90
N ASN A 110 -12.55 -2.35 -23.67
CA ASN A 110 -11.87 -1.44 -22.73
C ASN A 110 -10.41 -1.89 -22.51
N VAL A 111 -9.59 -1.82 -23.57
CA VAL A 111 -8.17 -2.20 -23.48
C VAL A 111 -7.45 -1.38 -22.43
N TYR A 112 -6.87 -2.04 -21.43
CA TYR A 112 -6.22 -1.39 -20.30
C TYR A 112 -4.72 -1.20 -20.54
N THR A 113 -4.22 0.03 -20.33
CA THR A 113 -2.78 0.36 -20.31
C THR A 113 -2.49 1.20 -19.07
N GLY A 114 -1.50 0.80 -18.28
CA GLY A 114 -1.11 1.51 -17.06
C GLY A 114 -0.81 0.56 -15.91
N PHE A 115 -0.74 1.12 -14.69
CA PHE A 115 -0.60 0.32 -13.47
C PHE A 115 -1.95 -0.21 -13.01
N LEU A 116 -2.05 -1.52 -12.88
CA LEU A 116 -3.18 -2.19 -12.27
C LEU A 116 -2.76 -2.71 -10.90
N TYR A 117 -3.37 -2.17 -9.86
CA TYR A 117 -3.26 -2.64 -8.49
C TYR A 117 -4.41 -3.61 -8.20
N ALA A 118 -4.10 -4.81 -7.77
CA ALA A 118 -5.04 -5.76 -7.20
C ALA A 118 -4.79 -5.88 -5.70
N GLY A 119 -5.74 -5.40 -4.89
CA GLY A 119 -5.81 -5.69 -3.46
C GLY A 119 -6.39 -7.09 -3.26
N LEU A 120 -5.64 -7.94 -2.61
CA LEU A 120 -5.95 -9.36 -2.49
C LEU A 120 -6.04 -9.78 -1.03
N MET A 121 -6.95 -10.71 -0.74
CA MET A 121 -6.92 -11.54 0.46
C MET A 121 -6.38 -12.91 0.08
N ILE A 122 -5.30 -13.32 0.71
CA ILE A 122 -4.68 -14.63 0.51
C ILE A 122 -5.09 -15.53 1.67
N ASP A 123 -5.86 -16.57 1.39
CA ASP A 123 -6.29 -17.51 2.41
C ASP A 123 -5.16 -18.44 2.86
N LYS A 124 -5.39 -19.23 3.93
CA LYS A 124 -4.40 -20.19 4.48
C LYS A 124 -3.96 -21.26 3.47
N ALA A 125 -4.73 -21.52 2.41
CA ALA A 125 -4.38 -22.44 1.33
C ALA A 125 -3.64 -21.76 0.17
N GLY A 126 -3.38 -20.46 0.27
CA GLY A 126 -2.74 -19.64 -0.76
C GLY A 126 -3.64 -19.30 -1.94
N ASN A 127 -4.98 -19.31 -1.75
CA ASN A 127 -5.89 -18.89 -2.80
C ASN A 127 -6.11 -17.38 -2.73
N PRO A 128 -5.92 -16.64 -3.83
CA PRO A 128 -6.18 -15.22 -3.86
C PRO A 128 -7.68 -14.94 -4.09
N LYS A 129 -8.23 -14.02 -3.30
CA LYS A 129 -9.53 -13.40 -3.55
C LYS A 129 -9.34 -11.90 -3.71
N VAL A 130 -10.00 -11.32 -4.70
CA VAL A 130 -9.91 -9.87 -4.96
C VAL A 130 -10.74 -9.11 -3.94
N ILE A 131 -10.14 -8.11 -3.31
CA ILE A 131 -10.81 -7.13 -2.47
C ILE A 131 -11.22 -5.93 -3.33
N GLU A 132 -10.25 -5.37 -4.08
CA GLU A 132 -10.48 -4.22 -4.95
C GLU A 132 -9.44 -4.15 -6.07
N PHE A 133 -9.78 -3.42 -7.15
CA PHE A 133 -8.82 -2.97 -8.14
C PHE A 133 -8.65 -1.46 -8.07
N ASN A 134 -7.43 -0.99 -8.31
CA ASN A 134 -7.14 0.42 -8.50
C ASN A 134 -6.34 0.63 -9.80
N CYS A 135 -6.71 1.66 -10.58
CA CYS A 135 -6.04 2.00 -11.84
C CYS A 135 -4.86 2.95 -11.60
N ARG A 136 -4.02 2.64 -10.63
CA ARG A 136 -2.86 3.41 -10.21
C ARG A 136 -1.92 2.56 -9.39
N PHE A 137 -0.74 3.08 -9.14
CA PHE A 137 0.19 2.49 -8.18
C PHE A 137 -0.37 2.57 -6.74
N GLY A 138 0.10 1.72 -5.83
CA GLY A 138 -0.34 1.72 -4.43
C GLY A 138 0.17 2.93 -3.63
N ASP A 139 -0.53 3.28 -2.56
CA ASP A 139 -0.13 4.30 -1.60
C ASP A 139 -0.58 3.86 -0.19
N PRO A 140 0.38 3.40 0.66
CA PRO A 140 1.81 3.73 0.69
C PRO A 140 2.78 2.67 0.09
N GLU A 141 2.34 1.78 -0.77
CA GLU A 141 3.18 0.71 -1.34
C GLU A 141 4.23 1.21 -2.33
N THR A 142 3.96 2.32 -3.01
CA THR A 142 4.87 2.88 -4.03
C THR A 142 6.26 3.11 -3.48
N GLN A 143 6.38 3.68 -2.28
CA GLN A 143 7.66 4.07 -1.72
C GLN A 143 8.58 2.87 -1.47
N PRO A 144 8.17 1.81 -0.74
CA PRO A 144 9.00 0.64 -0.54
C PRO A 144 9.24 -0.15 -1.85
N VAL A 145 8.27 -0.22 -2.76
CA VAL A 145 8.46 -0.89 -4.05
C VAL A 145 9.47 -0.15 -4.91
N MET A 146 9.35 1.18 -5.04
CA MET A 146 10.27 1.99 -5.85
C MET A 146 11.69 2.02 -5.28
N LEU A 147 11.86 1.95 -3.96
CA LEU A 147 13.19 1.90 -3.35
C LEU A 147 13.97 0.63 -3.73
N ARG A 148 13.25 -0.45 -4.05
CA ARG A 148 13.83 -1.72 -4.54
C ARG A 148 14.03 -1.76 -6.05
N LEU A 149 13.38 -0.89 -6.83
CA LEU A 149 13.49 -0.90 -8.28
C LEU A 149 14.87 -0.43 -8.73
N GLN A 150 15.63 -1.29 -9.41
CA GLN A 150 16.93 -0.99 -9.99
C GLN A 150 16.85 -0.61 -11.47
N SER A 151 15.78 -1.03 -12.16
CA SER A 151 15.51 -0.62 -13.54
C SER A 151 15.04 0.83 -13.61
N SER A 152 15.28 1.50 -14.73
CA SER A 152 14.68 2.81 -15.00
C SER A 152 13.17 2.68 -15.17
N LEU A 153 12.39 3.30 -14.29
CA LEU A 153 10.94 3.36 -14.41
C LEU A 153 10.51 3.99 -15.74
N VAL A 154 11.26 4.99 -16.23
CA VAL A 154 10.97 5.65 -17.51
C VAL A 154 11.04 4.64 -18.66
N LEU A 155 12.09 3.80 -18.72
CA LEU A 155 12.21 2.78 -19.76
C LEU A 155 11.11 1.72 -19.68
N LEU A 156 10.67 1.34 -18.47
CA LEU A 156 9.54 0.43 -18.29
C LEU A 156 8.23 1.04 -18.80
N VAL A 157 7.99 2.33 -18.51
CA VAL A 157 6.82 3.07 -19.00
C VAL A 157 6.86 3.24 -20.53
N GLU A 158 8.02 3.57 -21.11
CA GLU A 158 8.18 3.66 -22.56
C GLU A 158 7.91 2.31 -23.24
N ALA A 159 8.38 1.20 -22.66
CA ALA A 159 8.08 -0.14 -23.15
C ALA A 159 6.58 -0.46 -23.09
N ALA A 160 5.89 -0.05 -22.00
CA ALA A 160 4.44 -0.22 -21.89
C ALA A 160 3.69 0.59 -22.96
N LEU A 161 4.07 1.84 -23.18
CA LEU A 161 3.46 2.69 -24.21
C LEU A 161 3.73 2.17 -25.64
N ALA A 162 4.87 1.49 -25.83
CA ALA A 162 5.22 0.84 -27.10
C ALA A 162 4.64 -0.58 -27.27
N GLN A 163 3.83 -1.06 -26.28
CA GLN A 163 3.28 -2.43 -26.25
C GLN A 163 4.38 -3.52 -26.35
N ALA A 164 5.46 -3.34 -25.61
CA ALA A 164 6.66 -4.15 -25.65
C ALA A 164 7.09 -4.64 -24.25
N LEU A 165 6.17 -4.77 -23.29
CA LEU A 165 6.47 -5.29 -21.94
C LEU A 165 6.95 -6.74 -21.96
N ASP A 166 6.66 -7.49 -23.01
CA ASP A 166 7.20 -8.85 -23.24
C ASP A 166 8.69 -8.88 -23.60
N LYS A 167 9.33 -7.73 -23.83
CA LYS A 167 10.74 -7.58 -24.23
C LYS A 167 11.62 -6.94 -23.17
N ILE A 168 11.06 -6.65 -22.01
CA ILE A 168 11.78 -5.98 -20.92
C ILE A 168 11.50 -6.68 -19.59
N GLU A 169 12.47 -6.64 -18.71
CA GLU A 169 12.35 -7.17 -17.34
C GLU A 169 12.64 -6.06 -16.33
N ALA A 170 11.92 -6.04 -15.22
CA ALA A 170 12.22 -5.18 -14.09
C ALA A 170 13.27 -5.86 -13.18
N GLN A 171 14.36 -5.16 -12.90
CA GLN A 171 15.39 -5.61 -11.98
C GLN A 171 15.13 -5.02 -10.58
N TRP A 172 15.27 -5.85 -9.55
CA TRP A 172 14.94 -5.52 -8.18
C TRP A 172 16.11 -5.73 -7.25
N ASP A 173 16.30 -4.82 -6.29
CA ASP A 173 17.17 -5.06 -5.14
C ASP A 173 16.60 -6.27 -4.37
N PRO A 174 17.41 -7.30 -4.07
CA PRO A 174 16.97 -8.48 -3.35
C PRO A 174 16.61 -8.18 -1.88
N ARG A 175 17.14 -7.10 -1.33
CA ARG A 175 16.84 -6.68 0.04
C ARG A 175 15.39 -6.22 0.17
N PRO A 176 14.70 -6.55 1.27
CA PRO A 176 13.41 -5.96 1.59
C PRO A 176 13.54 -4.46 1.86
N SER A 177 12.42 -3.77 1.64
CA SER A 177 12.25 -2.37 2.02
C SER A 177 11.00 -2.21 2.88
N LEU A 178 10.99 -1.19 3.74
CA LEU A 178 9.85 -0.87 4.57
C LEU A 178 9.68 0.65 4.64
N GLY A 179 8.42 1.09 4.49
CA GLY A 179 8.02 2.48 4.58
C GLY A 179 7.07 2.73 5.74
N ILE A 180 7.33 3.78 6.52
CA ILE A 180 6.54 4.21 7.66
C ILE A 180 5.88 5.53 7.31
N VAL A 181 4.57 5.59 7.37
CA VAL A 181 3.81 6.82 7.13
C VAL A 181 3.77 7.65 8.41
N LEU A 182 4.26 8.88 8.31
CA LEU A 182 4.11 9.89 9.35
C LEU A 182 2.87 10.73 9.03
N ALA A 183 1.92 10.77 9.96
CA ALA A 183 0.61 11.38 9.77
C ALA A 183 0.39 12.59 10.69
N ALA A 184 -0.49 13.49 10.27
CA ALA A 184 -0.93 14.63 11.05
C ALA A 184 -1.90 14.19 12.17
N GLY A 185 -1.78 14.81 13.35
CA GLY A 185 -2.65 14.52 14.49
C GLY A 185 -4.13 14.70 14.15
N GLY A 186 -4.92 13.68 14.45
CA GLY A 186 -6.33 13.59 14.10
C GLY A 186 -6.64 12.73 12.86
N TYR A 187 -5.66 12.45 12.00
CA TYR A 187 -5.87 11.54 10.85
C TYR A 187 -6.32 10.13 11.32
N PRO A 188 -7.31 9.46 10.65
CA PRO A 188 -7.95 9.80 9.37
C PRO A 188 -9.15 10.77 9.48
N GLY A 189 -9.46 11.28 10.67
CA GLY A 189 -10.48 12.34 10.86
C GLY A 189 -9.94 13.73 10.53
N ASP A 190 -10.46 14.74 11.19
CA ASP A 190 -10.03 16.13 10.99
C ASP A 190 -8.61 16.37 11.52
N TYR A 191 -7.79 17.05 10.74
CA TYR A 191 -6.41 17.38 11.09
C TYR A 191 -6.03 18.80 10.69
N ALA A 192 -5.09 19.40 11.45
CA ALA A 192 -4.54 20.71 11.14
C ALA A 192 -3.50 20.63 10.01
N LYS A 193 -3.35 21.73 9.27
CA LYS A 193 -2.35 21.92 8.20
C LYS A 193 -1.46 23.11 8.54
N GLY A 194 -0.31 23.21 7.85
CA GLY A 194 0.60 24.34 7.98
C GLY A 194 1.64 24.20 9.10
N ALA A 195 1.69 23.08 9.82
CA ALA A 195 2.76 22.84 10.78
C ALA A 195 4.11 22.68 10.07
N VAL A 196 5.15 23.40 10.53
CA VAL A 196 6.49 23.31 9.98
C VAL A 196 7.08 21.95 10.30
N ILE A 197 7.66 21.32 9.28
CA ILE A 197 8.32 20.01 9.41
C ILE A 197 9.79 20.25 9.67
N GLU A 198 10.26 19.76 10.81
CA GLU A 198 11.64 19.86 11.25
C GLU A 198 12.40 18.56 10.99
N GLY A 199 13.72 18.61 10.90
CA GLY A 199 14.61 17.44 10.90
C GLY A 199 14.81 16.75 9.56
N LEU A 200 14.26 17.24 8.45
CA LEU A 200 14.45 16.67 7.11
C LEU A 200 15.94 16.56 6.70
N ASP A 201 16.74 17.59 7.00
CA ASP A 201 18.19 17.62 6.71
C ASP A 201 18.94 16.56 7.54
N ALA A 202 18.53 16.34 8.79
CA ALA A 202 19.11 15.31 9.65
C ALA A 202 18.75 13.89 9.17
N ALA A 203 17.52 13.69 8.71
CA ALA A 203 17.09 12.44 8.09
C ALA A 203 17.85 12.16 6.80
N ALA A 204 18.14 13.18 5.99
CA ALA A 204 18.87 13.04 4.73
C ALA A 204 20.33 12.57 4.89
N GLN A 205 20.87 12.56 6.11
CA GLN A 205 22.21 12.02 6.41
C GLN A 205 22.21 10.50 6.68
N LEU A 206 21.04 9.88 6.81
CA LEU A 206 20.90 8.44 7.04
C LEU A 206 20.64 7.70 5.72
N GLU A 207 20.94 6.41 5.69
CA GLU A 207 20.57 5.55 4.57
C GLU A 207 19.06 5.37 4.52
N GLY A 208 18.49 5.56 3.33
CA GLY A 208 17.06 5.51 3.07
C GLY A 208 16.54 6.82 2.50
N LYS A 209 15.23 7.02 2.55
CA LYS A 209 14.60 8.20 1.95
C LYS A 209 13.34 8.63 2.69
N ILE A 210 13.19 9.95 2.86
CA ILE A 210 11.91 10.55 3.24
C ILE A 210 11.19 10.96 1.95
N PHE A 211 10.04 10.36 1.68
CA PHE A 211 9.16 10.75 0.57
C PHE A 211 8.12 11.74 1.05
N HIS A 212 7.92 12.80 0.28
CA HIS A 212 6.88 13.78 0.52
C HIS A 212 5.54 13.29 -0.03
N ALA A 213 4.47 13.42 0.76
CA ALA A 213 3.09 13.18 0.37
C ALA A 213 2.26 14.44 0.63
N GLY A 214 1.60 14.57 1.77
CA GLY A 214 0.83 15.74 2.15
C GLY A 214 1.69 16.88 2.66
N THR A 215 2.59 17.42 1.86
CA THR A 215 3.45 18.56 2.20
C THR A 215 3.27 19.72 1.21
N ALA A 216 3.60 20.92 1.65
CA ALA A 216 3.68 22.12 0.82
C ALA A 216 4.91 22.95 1.19
N LEU A 217 5.34 23.84 0.30
CA LEU A 217 6.35 24.85 0.60
C LEU A 217 5.65 26.16 0.99
N GLN A 218 5.98 26.71 2.15
CA GLN A 218 5.47 28.00 2.63
C GLN A 218 6.63 28.76 3.26
N ASP A 219 6.87 29.99 2.78
CA ASP A 219 7.97 30.86 3.24
C ASP A 219 9.32 30.10 3.33
N GLU A 220 9.66 29.38 2.26
CA GLU A 220 10.88 28.54 2.12
C GLU A 220 10.97 27.38 3.13
N ARG A 221 9.90 27.10 3.89
CA ARG A 221 9.82 25.96 4.82
C ARG A 221 8.84 24.91 4.33
N VAL A 222 9.18 23.66 4.56
CA VAL A 222 8.26 22.55 4.29
C VAL A 222 7.24 22.46 5.43
N VAL A 223 5.97 22.45 5.07
CA VAL A 223 4.86 22.39 6.03
C VAL A 223 3.90 21.24 5.70
N THR A 224 3.11 20.81 6.69
CA THR A 224 2.05 19.82 6.50
C THR A 224 0.91 20.38 5.67
N SER A 225 0.39 19.61 4.70
CA SER A 225 -0.77 20.00 3.87
C SER A 225 -1.79 18.87 3.69
N GLY A 226 -1.51 17.67 4.18
CA GLY A 226 -2.38 16.49 4.11
C GLY A 226 -2.39 15.68 5.39
N GLY A 227 -3.22 14.63 5.44
CA GLY A 227 -3.32 13.73 6.60
C GLY A 227 -2.11 12.78 6.70
N ARG A 228 -1.77 12.08 5.62
CA ARG A 228 -0.49 11.37 5.46
C ARG A 228 0.52 12.36 4.88
N VAL A 229 1.56 12.66 5.64
CA VAL A 229 2.43 13.82 5.37
C VAL A 229 3.72 13.38 4.73
N LEU A 230 4.40 12.40 5.31
CA LEU A 230 5.68 11.86 4.83
C LEU A 230 5.66 10.33 4.89
N CYS A 231 6.57 9.71 4.14
CA CYS A 231 6.88 8.29 4.28
C CYS A 231 8.39 8.10 4.44
N ALA A 232 8.81 7.61 5.60
CA ALA A 232 10.19 7.24 5.87
C ALA A 232 10.43 5.82 5.39
N THR A 233 11.31 5.63 4.41
CA THR A 233 11.49 4.35 3.73
C THR A 233 12.95 3.94 3.69
N ALA A 234 13.26 2.69 4.05
CA ALA A 234 14.61 2.16 4.02
C ALA A 234 14.66 0.71 3.53
N LEU A 235 15.83 0.31 3.01
CA LEU A 235 16.21 -1.07 2.75
C LEU A 235 16.88 -1.68 3.98
N GLY A 236 16.90 -3.01 4.07
CA GLY A 236 17.63 -3.76 5.08
C GLY A 236 17.91 -5.19 4.64
N ASP A 237 18.85 -5.88 5.25
CA ASP A 237 19.18 -7.27 4.93
C ASP A 237 18.04 -8.24 5.31
N SER A 238 17.14 -7.80 6.17
CA SER A 238 15.89 -8.46 6.54
C SER A 238 14.79 -7.41 6.68
N VAL A 239 13.52 -7.83 6.79
CA VAL A 239 12.41 -6.89 7.06
C VAL A 239 12.63 -6.21 8.42
N GLY A 240 13.15 -6.93 9.42
CA GLY A 240 13.50 -6.36 10.71
C GLY A 240 14.54 -5.25 10.60
N ASN A 241 15.62 -5.44 9.82
CA ASN A 241 16.61 -4.39 9.60
C ASN A 241 16.05 -3.22 8.78
N ALA A 242 15.24 -3.47 7.77
CA ALA A 242 14.55 -2.41 7.01
C ALA A 242 13.64 -1.58 7.94
N GLN A 243 12.96 -2.23 8.88
CA GLN A 243 12.13 -1.58 9.90
C GLN A 243 12.98 -0.67 10.79
N GLU A 244 14.07 -1.18 11.37
CA GLU A 244 14.98 -0.40 12.23
C GLU A 244 15.49 0.85 11.50
N ASN A 245 15.96 0.68 10.26
CA ASN A 245 16.46 1.77 9.43
C ASN A 245 15.37 2.82 9.11
N ALA A 246 14.16 2.38 8.77
CA ALA A 246 13.04 3.27 8.49
C ALA A 246 12.59 4.04 9.75
N TYR A 247 12.57 3.40 10.94
CA TYR A 247 12.27 4.10 12.19
C TYR A 247 13.38 5.07 12.58
N ALA A 248 14.65 4.77 12.29
CA ALA A 248 15.75 5.71 12.52
C ALA A 248 15.60 7.00 11.71
N LEU A 249 15.09 6.89 10.45
CA LEU A 249 14.71 8.03 9.61
C LEU A 249 13.50 8.77 10.19
N ALA A 250 12.42 8.05 10.51
CA ALA A 250 11.19 8.63 11.04
C ALA A 250 11.45 9.41 12.35
N ALA A 251 12.31 8.91 13.21
CA ALA A 251 12.67 9.55 14.48
C ALA A 251 13.46 10.87 14.34
N LYS A 252 13.97 11.21 13.13
CA LYS A 252 14.64 12.49 12.88
C LYS A 252 13.68 13.60 12.52
N VAL A 253 12.48 13.25 12.08
CA VAL A 253 11.51 14.20 11.55
C VAL A 253 10.37 14.39 12.54
N ASP A 254 9.98 15.64 12.78
CA ASP A 254 8.90 15.95 13.70
C ASP A 254 8.14 17.23 13.29
N TRP A 255 6.91 17.34 13.75
CA TRP A 255 6.06 18.54 13.77
C TRP A 255 4.99 18.39 14.84
N GLN A 256 4.34 19.47 15.21
CA GLN A 256 3.28 19.45 16.23
C GLN A 256 2.14 18.49 15.85
N GLY A 257 1.94 17.43 16.62
CA GLY A 257 0.93 16.43 16.39
C GLY A 257 1.34 15.31 15.41
N CYS A 258 2.62 15.21 15.06
CA CYS A 258 3.15 14.08 14.27
C CYS A 258 2.91 12.77 15.00
N PHE A 259 2.41 11.77 14.28
CA PHE A 259 2.34 10.40 14.80
C PHE A 259 2.57 9.37 13.69
N TYR A 260 2.98 8.19 14.07
CA TYR A 260 3.15 7.02 13.21
C TYR A 260 3.04 5.75 14.02
N ARG A 261 2.67 4.63 13.39
CA ARG A 261 2.64 3.31 14.02
C ARG A 261 4.05 2.84 14.37
N LYS A 262 4.16 2.03 15.43
CA LYS A 262 5.43 1.49 15.94
C LYS A 262 5.67 0.03 15.52
N ASP A 263 4.71 -0.60 14.85
CA ASP A 263 4.67 -2.03 14.57
C ASP A 263 4.59 -2.36 13.06
N ILE A 264 4.89 -1.41 12.16
CA ILE A 264 4.90 -1.66 10.72
C ILE A 264 5.84 -2.82 10.38
N GLY A 265 5.33 -3.82 9.64
CA GLY A 265 6.10 -5.01 9.25
C GLY A 265 6.08 -6.15 10.27
N TYR A 266 5.36 -6.04 11.38
CA TYR A 266 5.38 -7.01 12.49
C TYR A 266 5.10 -8.45 12.04
N ARG A 267 4.15 -8.67 11.08
CA ARG A 267 3.83 -10.01 10.57
C ARG A 267 5.00 -10.64 9.82
N ALA A 268 5.64 -9.87 8.93
CA ALA A 268 6.79 -10.35 8.18
C ALA A 268 7.98 -10.65 9.10
N ILE A 269 8.20 -9.81 10.11
CA ILE A 269 9.26 -10.01 11.12
C ILE A 269 9.00 -11.24 11.98
N ALA A 270 7.75 -11.48 12.40
CA ALA A 270 7.37 -12.70 13.11
C ALA A 270 7.67 -13.94 12.26
N ARG A 271 7.32 -13.89 10.96
CA ARG A 271 7.62 -14.98 10.01
C ARG A 271 9.13 -15.19 9.82
N GLU A 272 9.94 -14.12 9.71
CA GLU A 272 11.41 -14.23 9.67
C GLU A 272 12.00 -14.92 10.90
N ARG A 273 11.37 -14.76 12.07
CA ARG A 273 11.78 -15.38 13.34
C ARG A 273 11.24 -16.79 13.54
N GLY A 274 10.40 -17.29 12.63
CA GLY A 274 9.70 -18.56 12.79
C GLY A 274 8.62 -18.52 13.90
N GLU A 275 8.17 -17.34 14.25
CA GLU A 275 7.08 -17.09 15.19
C GLU A 275 5.76 -17.06 14.38
N ASP A 276 5.40 -18.18 13.73
CA ASP A 276 4.14 -18.26 12.98
C ASP A 276 2.97 -18.03 13.95
N GLN A 277 2.16 -17.04 13.66
CA GLN A 277 0.90 -16.82 14.37
C GLN A 277 -0.06 -17.95 13.96
N GLU A 278 -0.41 -18.82 14.92
CA GLU A 278 -1.50 -19.78 14.81
C GLU A 278 -2.86 -19.10 14.54
#